data_edb831dfd04b61d1694dfb78e5185fe4
#
_entry.id   edb831dfd04b61d1694dfb78e5185fe4
#
_cell.length_a   1.000
_cell.length_b   1.000
_cell.length_c   1.000
_cell.angle_alpha   90.00
_cell.angle_beta   90.00
_cell.angle_gamma   90.00
#
_symmetry.space_group_name_H-M   'P 1'
#
loop_
_entity.id
_entity.type
_entity.pdbx_description
1 polymer ?
#
loop_
_entity_poly.entity_id
_entity_poly.type
_entity_poly.pdbx_seq_one_letter_code
_entity_poly.pdbx_strand_id
1 'polypeptide(L)'
;MIFETHAHYDDNRFKDDRDETIKRVHEKGVAAIINVGASIGSTMTTMELAKKYDFIYAAVGVHPSDIADLNEETFAWLREQTAWERTVAVGEIGLDYYWDKEPNVQENQRYWFKRQLELAAEASLPVIIHSRDAAQDTMEIMTEAAKKNIRGVIHCYSYSPEMALEYVKLGYYIGVGGVVTFKNAKKLVQTVSELPLDRILLETDCPYMAPEPHRGTRNDSSNIPYVISKIAEIKGTTPDEVERTTRANAFELFTRVNN
;
A
#
# COMPACT_ATOMS: atom_id res chain seq x y z
N MET A 1 1.71 19.16 -2.70
CA MET A 1 2.19 18.07 -3.58
C MET A 1 1.93 16.73 -2.91
N ILE A 2 1.22 15.84 -3.59
CA ILE A 2 0.71 14.56 -3.07
C ILE A 2 1.77 13.47 -3.17
N PHE A 3 1.85 12.58 -2.16
CA PHE A 3 2.59 11.34 -2.21
C PHE A 3 1.57 10.18 -2.25
N GLU A 4 1.53 9.46 -3.36
CA GLU A 4 0.74 8.24 -3.56
C GLU A 4 1.51 7.03 -3.03
N THR A 5 1.03 6.36 -2.00
CA THR A 5 1.77 5.27 -1.36
C THR A 5 1.41 3.88 -1.86
N HIS A 6 0.35 3.74 -2.69
CA HIS A 6 -0.05 2.45 -3.23
C HIS A 6 -0.84 2.56 -4.54
N ALA A 7 -0.20 2.25 -5.65
CA ALA A 7 -0.78 2.25 -6.98
C ALA A 7 -0.31 1.06 -7.80
N HIS A 8 -1.13 0.61 -8.76
CA HIS A 8 -0.82 -0.47 -9.71
C HIS A 8 -0.92 0.04 -11.15
N TYR A 9 -0.04 0.97 -11.53
CA TYR A 9 0.05 1.41 -12.93
C TYR A 9 0.59 0.34 -13.87
N ASP A 10 1.12 -0.78 -13.35
CA ASP A 10 1.45 -2.00 -14.08
C ASP A 10 0.22 -2.79 -14.55
N ASP A 11 -0.95 -2.61 -13.92
CA ASP A 11 -2.20 -3.31 -14.27
C ASP A 11 -2.59 -3.12 -15.75
N ASN A 12 -3.13 -4.18 -16.35
CA ASN A 12 -3.54 -4.22 -17.75
C ASN A 12 -4.62 -3.19 -18.13
N ARG A 13 -5.39 -2.69 -17.16
CA ARG A 13 -6.38 -1.62 -17.40
C ARG A 13 -5.74 -0.29 -17.77
N PHE A 14 -4.45 -0.12 -17.52
CA PHE A 14 -3.68 1.05 -17.98
C PHE A 14 -2.92 0.79 -19.27
N LYS A 15 -2.93 -0.42 -19.83
CA LYS A 15 -2.06 -0.83 -20.95
C LYS A 15 -2.07 0.16 -22.11
N ASP A 16 -3.25 0.66 -22.49
CA ASP A 16 -3.41 1.46 -23.70
C ASP A 16 -3.04 2.95 -23.52
N ASP A 17 -3.13 3.48 -22.26
CA ASP A 17 -2.92 4.90 -21.96
C ASP A 17 -2.06 5.13 -20.70
N ARG A 18 -1.28 4.11 -20.29
CA ARG A 18 -0.46 4.15 -19.06
C ARG A 18 0.43 5.37 -18.99
N ASP A 19 1.21 5.61 -20.03
CA ASP A 19 2.17 6.70 -20.06
C ASP A 19 1.49 8.08 -20.02
N GLU A 20 0.37 8.23 -20.72
CA GLU A 20 -0.42 9.45 -20.71
C GLU A 20 -1.03 9.68 -19.32
N THR A 21 -1.59 8.62 -18.71
CA THR A 21 -2.17 8.70 -17.37
C THR A 21 -1.12 9.07 -16.33
N ILE A 22 0.05 8.42 -16.33
CA ILE A 22 1.15 8.70 -15.37
C ILE A 22 1.62 10.16 -15.50
N LYS A 23 1.84 10.66 -16.71
CA LYS A 23 2.23 12.06 -16.92
C LYS A 23 1.16 13.04 -16.43
N ARG A 24 -0.10 12.77 -16.76
CA ARG A 24 -1.24 13.59 -16.34
C ARG A 24 -1.38 13.67 -14.82
N VAL A 25 -1.22 12.56 -14.08
CA VAL A 25 -1.33 12.60 -12.62
C VAL A 25 -0.17 13.35 -12.00
N HIS A 26 1.03 13.24 -12.55
CA HIS A 26 2.19 14.03 -12.10
C HIS A 26 1.97 15.53 -12.33
N GLU A 27 1.50 15.93 -13.51
CA GLU A 27 1.16 17.32 -13.85
C GLU A 27 0.07 17.89 -12.91
N LYS A 28 -0.82 17.03 -12.39
CA LYS A 28 -1.85 17.39 -11.40
C LYS A 28 -1.34 17.46 -9.95
N GLY A 29 -0.05 17.35 -9.72
CA GLY A 29 0.58 17.56 -8.41
C GLY A 29 0.84 16.30 -7.59
N VAL A 30 0.78 15.11 -8.18
CA VAL A 30 1.26 13.88 -7.56
C VAL A 30 2.78 13.83 -7.73
N ALA A 31 3.52 14.12 -6.67
CA ALA A 31 4.97 14.32 -6.71
C ALA A 31 5.76 13.03 -6.59
N ALA A 32 5.22 12.02 -5.90
CA ALA A 32 5.83 10.71 -5.76
C ALA A 32 4.75 9.62 -5.79
N ILE A 33 5.07 8.49 -6.41
CA ILE A 33 4.20 7.32 -6.50
C ILE A 33 5.00 6.09 -6.13
N ILE A 34 4.49 5.28 -5.21
CA ILE A 34 4.96 3.92 -5.05
C ILE A 34 4.07 3.02 -5.91
N ASN A 35 4.62 2.50 -7.01
CA ASN A 35 3.98 1.44 -7.76
C ASN A 35 4.30 0.11 -7.08
N VAL A 36 3.28 -0.73 -6.87
CA VAL A 36 3.40 -1.89 -6.00
C VAL A 36 3.27 -3.17 -6.81
N GLY A 37 4.30 -4.02 -6.74
CA GLY A 37 4.29 -5.33 -7.38
C GLY A 37 3.38 -6.30 -6.61
N ALA A 38 2.54 -7.04 -7.34
CA ALA A 38 1.61 -8.04 -6.78
C ALA A 38 1.96 -9.49 -7.19
N SER A 39 2.78 -9.67 -8.23
CA SER A 39 3.32 -10.95 -8.70
C SER A 39 4.75 -10.75 -9.19
N ILE A 40 5.44 -11.82 -9.58
CA ILE A 40 6.78 -11.70 -10.19
C ILE A 40 6.70 -10.85 -11.47
N GLY A 41 5.71 -11.10 -12.34
CA GLY A 41 5.53 -10.32 -13.57
C GLY A 41 5.14 -8.86 -13.31
N SER A 42 4.26 -8.60 -12.34
CA SER A 42 3.87 -7.28 -11.88
C SER A 42 5.07 -6.52 -11.31
N THR A 43 5.89 -7.16 -10.48
CA THR A 43 7.13 -6.58 -9.93
C THR A 43 8.10 -6.18 -11.04
N MET A 44 8.29 -7.01 -12.08
CA MET A 44 9.14 -6.64 -13.23
C MET A 44 8.63 -5.36 -13.92
N THR A 45 7.33 -5.29 -14.21
CA THR A 45 6.73 -4.11 -14.84
C THR A 45 6.81 -2.87 -13.94
N THR A 46 6.59 -3.04 -12.64
CA THR A 46 6.76 -1.99 -11.61
C THR A 46 8.16 -1.40 -11.65
N MET A 47 9.19 -2.23 -11.70
CA MET A 47 10.58 -1.79 -11.80
C MET A 47 10.88 -1.05 -13.12
N GLU A 48 10.30 -1.49 -14.25
CA GLU A 48 10.42 -0.77 -15.52
C GLU A 48 9.78 0.63 -15.45
N LEU A 49 8.63 0.76 -14.79
CA LEU A 49 8.00 2.06 -14.55
C LEU A 49 8.88 2.97 -13.68
N ALA A 50 9.45 2.44 -12.62
CA ALA A 50 10.34 3.18 -11.74
C ALA A 50 11.68 3.54 -12.41
N LYS A 51 12.16 2.79 -13.41
CA LYS A 51 13.30 3.19 -14.25
C LYS A 51 12.94 4.33 -15.21
N LYS A 52 11.69 4.32 -15.70
CA LYS A 52 11.23 5.25 -16.73
C LYS A 52 10.84 6.63 -16.18
N TYR A 53 10.35 6.70 -14.95
CA TYR A 53 9.83 7.92 -14.34
C TYR A 53 10.53 8.20 -13.00
N ASP A 54 11.16 9.36 -12.87
CA ASP A 54 11.95 9.73 -11.68
C ASP A 54 11.10 9.89 -10.41
N PHE A 55 9.80 10.11 -10.54
CA PHE A 55 8.85 10.23 -9.43
C PHE A 55 8.13 8.94 -9.09
N ILE A 56 8.40 7.81 -9.81
CA ILE A 56 7.87 6.49 -9.49
C ILE A 56 8.95 5.65 -8.78
N TYR A 57 8.57 5.02 -7.69
CA TYR A 57 9.38 4.12 -6.90
C TYR A 57 8.72 2.73 -6.89
N ALA A 58 9.49 1.68 -6.65
CA ALA A 58 9.02 0.31 -6.66
C ALA A 58 8.84 -0.24 -5.24
N ALA A 59 7.71 -0.88 -4.98
CA ALA A 59 7.63 -1.90 -3.96
C ALA A 59 7.68 -3.28 -4.64
N VAL A 60 8.46 -4.21 -4.10
CA VAL A 60 8.69 -5.53 -4.67
C VAL A 60 8.15 -6.61 -3.76
N GLY A 61 7.32 -7.49 -4.28
CA GLY A 61 6.68 -8.53 -3.48
C GLY A 61 5.71 -9.37 -4.30
N VAL A 62 5.07 -10.32 -3.61
CA VAL A 62 4.04 -11.18 -4.20
C VAL A 62 2.84 -11.23 -3.27
N HIS A 63 1.70 -10.80 -3.81
CA HIS A 63 0.40 -10.78 -3.17
C HIS A 63 -0.05 -12.20 -2.77
N PRO A 64 -0.81 -12.36 -1.69
CA PRO A 64 -1.27 -13.69 -1.24
C PRO A 64 -2.02 -14.51 -2.30
N SER A 65 -2.70 -13.87 -3.24
CA SER A 65 -3.40 -14.57 -4.33
C SER A 65 -2.47 -15.11 -5.43
N ASP A 66 -1.23 -14.63 -5.49
CA ASP A 66 -0.24 -14.97 -6.53
C ASP A 66 0.96 -15.76 -5.98
N ILE A 67 0.86 -16.27 -4.75
CA ILE A 67 1.95 -17.04 -4.09
C ILE A 67 2.33 -18.33 -4.83
N ALA A 68 1.55 -18.78 -5.80
CA ALA A 68 1.94 -19.88 -6.69
C ALA A 68 3.18 -19.53 -7.54
N ASP A 69 3.48 -18.25 -7.74
CA ASP A 69 4.68 -17.77 -8.42
C ASP A 69 5.95 -17.92 -7.55
N LEU A 70 5.78 -18.13 -6.23
CA LEU A 70 6.89 -18.19 -5.30
C LEU A 70 7.47 -19.61 -5.18
N ASN A 71 8.76 -19.68 -5.40
CA ASN A 71 9.65 -20.80 -5.10
C ASN A 71 11.03 -20.23 -4.70
N GLU A 72 12.00 -21.07 -4.39
CA GLU A 72 13.31 -20.57 -3.94
C GLU A 72 14.07 -19.75 -5.01
N GLU A 73 13.85 -20.02 -6.30
CA GLU A 73 14.48 -19.28 -7.40
C GLU A 73 13.86 -17.88 -7.53
N THR A 74 12.53 -17.80 -7.63
CA THR A 74 11.81 -16.50 -7.74
C THR A 74 11.94 -15.68 -6.47
N PHE A 75 12.03 -16.31 -5.31
CA PHE A 75 12.27 -15.62 -4.04
C PHE A 75 13.72 -15.08 -3.95
N ALA A 76 14.71 -15.81 -4.44
CA ALA A 76 16.09 -15.32 -4.56
C ALA A 76 16.15 -14.11 -5.51
N TRP A 77 15.43 -14.16 -6.62
CA TRP A 77 15.31 -13.02 -7.53
C TRP A 77 14.70 -11.83 -6.85
N LEU A 78 13.59 -11.97 -6.09
CA LEU A 78 13.00 -10.87 -5.31
C LEU A 78 14.01 -10.24 -4.33
N ARG A 79 14.81 -11.08 -3.65
CA ARG A 79 15.88 -10.61 -2.75
C ARG A 79 16.88 -9.71 -3.47
N GLU A 80 17.30 -10.08 -4.68
CA GLU A 80 18.19 -9.23 -5.47
C GLU A 80 17.57 -7.87 -5.79
N GLN A 81 16.25 -7.84 -6.09
CA GLN A 81 15.58 -6.60 -6.42
C GLN A 81 15.45 -5.63 -5.22
N THR A 82 15.48 -6.12 -3.99
CA THR A 82 15.47 -5.24 -2.79
C THR A 82 16.75 -4.38 -2.65
N ALA A 83 17.84 -4.77 -3.31
CA ALA A 83 19.08 -4.01 -3.30
C ALA A 83 19.07 -2.77 -4.22
N TRP A 84 18.13 -2.69 -5.15
CA TRP A 84 18.04 -1.54 -6.04
C TRP A 84 17.59 -0.28 -5.27
N GLU A 85 18.28 0.84 -5.49
CA GLU A 85 18.05 2.08 -4.74
C GLU A 85 16.63 2.63 -4.84
N ARG A 86 15.93 2.34 -5.95
CA ARG A 86 14.54 2.76 -6.16
C ARG A 86 13.50 1.74 -5.67
N THR A 87 13.94 0.63 -5.12
CA THR A 87 13.08 -0.26 -4.34
C THR A 87 12.96 0.30 -2.93
N VAL A 88 11.76 0.75 -2.57
CA VAL A 88 11.51 1.51 -1.34
C VAL A 88 10.72 0.73 -0.29
N ALA A 89 10.14 -0.43 -0.66
CA ALA A 89 9.39 -1.30 0.23
C ALA A 89 9.40 -2.75 -0.26
N VAL A 90 9.10 -3.69 0.64
CA VAL A 90 8.66 -5.03 0.28
C VAL A 90 7.13 -5.07 0.36
N GLY A 91 6.47 -5.33 -0.76
CA GLY A 91 5.02 -5.30 -0.92
C GLY A 91 4.62 -5.42 -2.40
N GLU A 92 3.38 -5.82 -2.63
CA GLU A 92 2.31 -6.10 -1.69
C GLU A 92 2.44 -7.52 -1.16
N ILE A 93 2.39 -7.68 0.15
CA ILE A 93 2.52 -8.99 0.82
C ILE A 93 1.45 -9.11 1.91
N GLY A 94 1.08 -10.30 2.30
CA GLY A 94 0.09 -10.45 3.37
C GLY A 94 -0.78 -11.69 3.25
N LEU A 95 -2.06 -11.54 3.63
CA LEU A 95 -3.05 -12.62 3.68
C LEU A 95 -4.38 -12.20 3.04
N ASP A 96 -4.95 -13.07 2.21
CA ASP A 96 -6.30 -12.92 1.65
C ASP A 96 -7.11 -14.21 1.83
N TYR A 97 -7.99 -14.24 2.84
CA TYR A 97 -8.88 -15.38 3.12
C TYR A 97 -10.26 -15.20 2.51
N TYR A 98 -10.51 -14.10 1.83
CA TYR A 98 -11.77 -13.88 1.12
C TYR A 98 -11.88 -14.76 -0.13
N TRP A 99 -10.80 -14.81 -0.91
CA TRP A 99 -10.71 -15.64 -2.11
C TRP A 99 -10.24 -17.06 -1.79
N ASP A 100 -9.27 -17.20 -0.88
CA ASP A 100 -8.60 -18.46 -0.57
C ASP A 100 -9.08 -19.02 0.78
N LYS A 101 -10.07 -19.90 0.73
CA LYS A 101 -10.72 -20.47 1.92
C LYS A 101 -10.15 -21.82 2.35
N GLU A 102 -9.33 -22.44 1.50
CA GLU A 102 -8.76 -23.76 1.76
C GLU A 102 -7.62 -23.64 2.80
N PRO A 103 -7.64 -24.43 3.89
CA PRO A 103 -6.67 -24.33 4.97
C PRO A 103 -5.21 -24.48 4.52
N ASN A 104 -4.93 -25.33 3.54
CA ASN A 104 -3.58 -25.52 2.99
C ASN A 104 -3.11 -24.31 2.19
N VAL A 105 -4.00 -23.61 1.49
CA VAL A 105 -3.66 -22.37 0.78
C VAL A 105 -3.37 -21.26 1.79
N GLN A 106 -4.19 -21.13 2.83
CA GLN A 106 -3.96 -20.16 3.91
C GLN A 106 -2.66 -20.42 4.67
N GLU A 107 -2.30 -21.69 4.89
CA GLU A 107 -1.01 -22.06 5.49
C GLU A 107 0.16 -21.63 4.59
N ASN A 108 0.05 -21.85 3.28
CA ASN A 108 1.05 -21.43 2.31
C ASN A 108 1.16 -19.89 2.23
N GLN A 109 0.03 -19.15 2.29
CA GLN A 109 0.03 -17.69 2.40
C GLN A 109 0.80 -17.24 3.66
N ARG A 110 0.53 -17.82 4.84
CA ARG A 110 1.25 -17.49 6.07
C ARG A 110 2.75 -17.79 5.98
N TYR A 111 3.13 -18.90 5.33
CA TYR A 111 4.53 -19.25 5.10
C TYR A 111 5.24 -18.20 4.26
N TRP A 112 4.72 -17.87 3.08
CA TRP A 112 5.35 -16.90 2.18
C TRP A 112 5.27 -15.46 2.71
N PHE A 113 4.22 -15.12 3.44
CA PHE A 113 4.14 -13.82 4.11
C PHE A 113 5.31 -13.64 5.09
N LYS A 114 5.54 -14.64 5.97
CA LYS A 114 6.67 -14.60 6.92
C LYS A 114 8.02 -14.53 6.21
N ARG A 115 8.21 -15.29 5.13
CA ARG A 115 9.44 -15.26 4.33
C ARG A 115 9.68 -13.87 3.72
N GLN A 116 8.65 -13.20 3.20
CA GLN A 116 8.76 -11.86 2.65
C GLN A 116 8.97 -10.78 3.74
N LEU A 117 8.44 -10.97 4.95
CA LEU A 117 8.78 -10.12 6.10
C LEU A 117 10.25 -10.27 6.51
N GLU A 118 10.80 -11.48 6.48
CA GLU A 118 12.23 -11.72 6.71
C GLU A 118 13.09 -11.01 5.66
N LEU A 119 12.69 -11.09 4.39
CA LEU A 119 13.35 -10.36 3.32
C LEU A 119 13.35 -8.84 3.55
N ALA A 120 12.22 -8.27 4.01
CA ALA A 120 12.12 -6.85 4.34
C ALA A 120 13.08 -6.47 5.47
N ALA A 121 13.18 -7.31 6.51
CA ALA A 121 14.12 -7.12 7.62
C ALA A 121 15.58 -7.15 7.15
N GLU A 122 15.96 -8.15 6.32
CA GLU A 122 17.30 -8.28 5.74
C GLU A 122 17.68 -7.03 4.91
N ALA A 123 16.72 -6.52 4.12
CA ALA A 123 16.91 -5.35 3.26
C ALA A 123 16.78 -4.01 4.00
N SER A 124 16.35 -4.01 5.27
CA SER A 124 16.00 -2.82 6.05
C SER A 124 14.97 -1.94 5.33
N LEU A 125 13.97 -2.57 4.70
CA LEU A 125 12.88 -1.92 3.99
C LEU A 125 11.57 -2.00 4.78
N PRO A 126 10.70 -0.97 4.70
CA PRO A 126 9.35 -1.06 5.20
C PRO A 126 8.51 -2.03 4.35
N VAL A 127 7.35 -2.41 4.89
CA VAL A 127 6.43 -3.35 4.23
C VAL A 127 5.10 -2.70 3.90
N ILE A 128 4.47 -3.13 2.81
CA ILE A 128 3.10 -2.77 2.41
C ILE A 128 2.26 -4.03 2.54
N ILE A 129 1.30 -4.01 3.49
CA ILE A 129 0.58 -5.20 3.94
C ILE A 129 -0.84 -5.22 3.41
N HIS A 130 -1.16 -6.26 2.65
CA HIS A 130 -2.51 -6.66 2.32
C HIS A 130 -3.12 -7.52 3.43
N SER A 131 -4.36 -7.25 3.79
CA SER A 131 -5.10 -8.10 4.72
C SER A 131 -6.59 -8.08 4.42
N ARG A 132 -7.14 -9.24 4.05
CA ARG A 132 -8.55 -9.38 3.75
C ARG A 132 -9.12 -10.66 4.35
N ASP A 133 -10.15 -10.52 5.20
CA ASP A 133 -10.76 -11.61 5.98
C ASP A 133 -9.76 -12.44 6.82
N ALA A 134 -8.58 -11.87 7.11
CA ALA A 134 -7.44 -12.49 7.79
C ALA A 134 -6.96 -11.67 9.01
N ALA A 135 -7.87 -10.92 9.64
CA ALA A 135 -7.56 -9.91 10.66
C ALA A 135 -6.68 -10.43 11.81
N GLN A 136 -7.03 -11.60 12.37
CA GLN A 136 -6.33 -12.15 13.52
C GLN A 136 -4.93 -12.64 13.14
N ASP A 137 -4.81 -13.47 12.11
CA ASP A 137 -3.52 -14.03 11.67
C ASP A 137 -2.56 -12.91 11.24
N THR A 138 -3.09 -11.88 10.53
CA THR A 138 -2.28 -10.72 10.16
C THR A 138 -1.80 -9.96 11.39
N MET A 139 -2.66 -9.70 12.39
CA MET A 139 -2.28 -9.02 13.62
C MET A 139 -1.21 -9.79 14.39
N GLU A 140 -1.36 -11.12 14.53
CA GLU A 140 -0.39 -11.97 15.20
C GLU A 140 0.99 -11.91 14.50
N ILE A 141 1.02 -12.08 13.18
CA ILE A 141 2.25 -12.05 12.39
C ILE A 141 2.91 -10.67 12.46
N MET A 142 2.12 -9.59 12.32
CA MET A 142 2.65 -8.22 12.38
C MET A 142 3.12 -7.83 13.78
N THR A 143 2.53 -8.38 14.84
CA THR A 143 3.02 -8.22 16.20
C THR A 143 4.43 -8.82 16.38
N GLU A 144 4.68 -9.99 15.82
CA GLU A 144 6.03 -10.59 15.83
C GLU A 144 7.01 -9.83 14.93
N ALA A 145 6.53 -9.31 13.79
CA ALA A 145 7.33 -8.48 12.90
C ALA A 145 7.77 -7.15 13.56
N ALA A 146 6.88 -6.53 14.34
CA ALA A 146 7.19 -5.31 15.10
C ALA A 146 8.33 -5.50 16.11
N LYS A 147 8.41 -6.68 16.76
CA LYS A 147 9.53 -7.02 17.67
C LYS A 147 10.89 -7.07 16.96
N LYS A 148 10.88 -7.28 15.64
CA LYS A 148 12.06 -7.26 14.76
C LYS A 148 12.30 -5.88 14.14
N ASN A 149 11.60 -4.84 14.60
CA ASN A 149 11.64 -3.47 14.05
C ASN A 149 11.23 -3.36 12.57
N ILE A 150 10.41 -4.27 12.06
CA ILE A 150 9.85 -4.17 10.71
C ILE A 150 8.74 -3.11 10.74
N ARG A 151 8.97 -1.98 10.09
CA ARG A 151 8.01 -0.89 9.92
C ARG A 151 7.16 -1.11 8.66
N GLY A 152 6.00 -0.47 8.56
CA GLY A 152 5.18 -0.62 7.37
C GLY A 152 3.83 0.08 7.45
N VAL A 153 3.00 -0.22 6.46
CA VAL A 153 1.62 0.25 6.35
C VAL A 153 0.68 -0.93 6.16
N ILE A 154 -0.45 -0.91 6.86
CA ILE A 154 -1.58 -1.79 6.56
C ILE A 154 -2.41 -1.06 5.50
N HIS A 155 -2.23 -1.45 4.25
CA HIS A 155 -2.86 -0.77 3.13
C HIS A 155 -4.35 -1.11 3.03
N CYS A 156 -5.13 -0.25 2.37
CA CYS A 156 -6.57 -0.39 2.11
C CYS A 156 -7.37 -0.84 3.35
N TYR A 157 -7.07 -0.22 4.49
CA TYR A 157 -7.55 -0.66 5.80
C TYR A 157 -9.08 -0.76 5.87
N SER A 158 -9.61 -1.89 6.35
CA SER A 158 -11.04 -2.17 6.36
C SER A 158 -11.59 -2.78 7.65
N TYR A 159 -10.73 -3.00 8.66
CA TYR A 159 -11.11 -3.60 9.94
C TYR A 159 -11.65 -2.56 10.94
N SER A 160 -11.67 -2.90 12.24
CA SER A 160 -12.22 -2.04 13.29
C SER A 160 -11.25 -0.93 13.71
N PRO A 161 -11.75 0.18 14.29
CA PRO A 161 -10.91 1.24 14.83
C PRO A 161 -9.94 0.75 15.92
N GLU A 162 -10.39 -0.16 16.78
CA GLU A 162 -9.57 -0.71 17.87
C GLU A 162 -8.35 -1.45 17.32
N MET A 163 -8.55 -2.24 16.26
CA MET A 163 -7.45 -2.97 15.62
C MET A 163 -6.48 -1.99 14.92
N ALA A 164 -6.97 -0.92 14.31
CA ALA A 164 -6.11 0.13 13.74
C ALA A 164 -5.22 0.77 14.81
N LEU A 165 -5.78 1.07 15.98
CA LEU A 165 -5.03 1.62 17.10
C LEU A 165 -3.97 0.64 17.63
N GLU A 166 -4.22 -0.67 17.63
CA GLU A 166 -3.19 -1.67 17.97
C GLU A 166 -2.05 -1.67 16.95
N TYR A 167 -2.34 -1.62 15.63
CA TYR A 167 -1.29 -1.47 14.62
C TYR A 167 -0.47 -0.18 14.82
N VAL A 168 -1.13 0.94 15.15
CA VAL A 168 -0.44 2.21 15.43
C VAL A 168 0.47 2.11 16.66
N LYS A 169 0.03 1.44 17.74
CA LYS A 169 0.88 1.16 18.93
C LYS A 169 2.11 0.32 18.58
N LEU A 170 2.00 -0.59 17.62
CA LEU A 170 3.10 -1.39 17.10
C LEU A 170 4.03 -0.60 16.16
N GLY A 171 3.69 0.66 15.83
CA GLY A 171 4.49 1.54 14.98
C GLY A 171 4.12 1.51 13.50
N TYR A 172 3.01 0.87 13.11
CA TYR A 172 2.55 0.82 11.73
C TYR A 172 1.72 2.05 11.36
N TYR A 173 1.70 2.34 10.07
CA TYR A 173 0.80 3.29 9.45
C TYR A 173 -0.46 2.60 8.92
N ILE A 174 -1.50 3.39 8.71
CA ILE A 174 -2.78 2.93 8.15
C ILE A 174 -3.00 3.62 6.80
N GLY A 175 -3.13 2.81 5.75
CA GLY A 175 -3.43 3.25 4.40
C GLY A 175 -4.92 3.59 4.24
N VAL A 176 -5.20 4.78 3.74
CA VAL A 176 -6.56 5.29 3.54
C VAL A 176 -6.73 5.76 2.11
N GLY A 177 -7.56 5.05 1.36
CA GLY A 177 -7.89 5.32 -0.03
C GLY A 177 -9.33 5.75 -0.26
N GLY A 178 -9.78 5.65 -1.52
CA GLY A 178 -11.10 6.10 -1.99
C GLY A 178 -12.30 5.58 -1.21
N VAL A 179 -12.18 4.41 -0.58
CA VAL A 179 -13.24 3.79 0.23
C VAL A 179 -13.76 4.71 1.34
N VAL A 180 -12.92 5.59 1.91
CA VAL A 180 -13.33 6.52 2.97
C VAL A 180 -14.47 7.46 2.55
N THR A 181 -14.63 7.67 1.24
CA THR A 181 -15.69 8.52 0.67
C THR A 181 -17.03 7.79 0.48
N PHE A 182 -17.04 6.45 0.59
CA PHE A 182 -18.24 5.65 0.31
C PHE A 182 -19.31 5.82 1.40
N LYS A 183 -20.58 5.88 1.00
CA LYS A 183 -21.72 6.06 1.93
C LYS A 183 -21.82 4.97 3.00
N ASN A 184 -21.34 3.76 2.70
CA ASN A 184 -21.38 2.60 3.61
C ASN A 184 -20.06 2.38 4.38
N ALA A 185 -19.05 3.22 4.21
CA ALA A 185 -17.73 3.06 4.84
C ALA A 185 -17.70 3.52 6.32
N LYS A 186 -18.76 3.26 7.10
CA LYS A 186 -18.91 3.74 8.48
C LYS A 186 -17.73 3.38 9.39
N LYS A 187 -17.24 2.12 9.28
CA LYS A 187 -16.09 1.66 10.07
C LYS A 187 -14.82 2.45 9.74
N LEU A 188 -14.50 2.63 8.44
CA LEU A 188 -13.30 3.36 8.04
C LEU A 188 -13.39 4.83 8.42
N VAL A 189 -14.57 5.45 8.29
CA VAL A 189 -14.81 6.83 8.77
C VAL A 189 -14.54 6.94 10.26
N GLN A 190 -15.06 6.00 11.07
CA GLN A 190 -14.79 5.96 12.51
C GLN A 190 -13.30 5.72 12.78
N THR A 191 -12.66 4.78 12.08
CA THR A 191 -11.22 4.55 12.20
C THR A 191 -10.43 5.82 11.94
N VAL A 192 -10.69 6.51 10.83
CA VAL A 192 -10.02 7.78 10.51
C VAL A 192 -10.30 8.84 11.59
N SER A 193 -11.51 8.91 12.18
CA SER A 193 -11.80 9.89 13.24
C SER A 193 -10.98 9.65 14.51
N GLU A 194 -10.70 8.40 14.86
CA GLU A 194 -9.98 8.01 16.07
C GLU A 194 -8.45 8.00 15.92
N LEU A 195 -7.94 7.69 14.71
CA LEU A 195 -6.51 7.63 14.46
C LEU A 195 -5.84 9.02 14.54
N PRO A 196 -4.62 9.15 15.06
CA PRO A 196 -3.82 10.36 14.89
C PRO A 196 -3.48 10.57 13.40
N LEU A 197 -3.51 11.81 12.93
CA LEU A 197 -3.26 12.12 11.51
C LEU A 197 -1.83 11.77 11.07
N ASP A 198 -0.88 11.80 12.01
CA ASP A 198 0.51 11.42 11.78
C ASP A 198 0.73 9.88 11.65
N ARG A 199 -0.35 9.10 11.60
CA ARG A 199 -0.33 7.65 11.37
C ARG A 199 -1.15 7.22 10.14
N ILE A 200 -1.59 8.19 9.34
CA ILE A 200 -2.35 7.94 8.11
C ILE A 200 -1.45 8.14 6.89
N LEU A 201 -1.52 7.23 5.92
CA LEU A 201 -0.97 7.37 4.58
C LEU A 201 -2.09 7.46 3.55
N LEU A 202 -1.84 8.20 2.46
CA LEU A 202 -2.78 8.36 1.35
C LEU A 202 -2.43 7.39 0.23
N GLU A 203 -3.45 6.77 -0.32
CA GLU A 203 -3.31 5.83 -1.42
C GLU A 203 -4.53 5.86 -2.33
N THR A 204 -4.41 5.22 -3.49
CA THR A 204 -5.57 4.99 -4.37
C THR A 204 -5.94 3.53 -4.51
N ASP A 205 -4.97 2.63 -4.48
CA ASP A 205 -5.12 1.25 -4.94
C ASP A 205 -5.62 1.20 -6.40
N CYS A 206 -5.19 2.19 -7.22
CA CYS A 206 -5.63 2.28 -8.61
C CYS A 206 -5.08 1.11 -9.44
N PRO A 207 -5.88 0.55 -10.34
CA PRO A 207 -7.11 1.09 -10.96
C PRO A 207 -8.42 0.84 -10.20
N TYR A 208 -8.34 0.36 -8.96
CA TYR A 208 -9.49 -0.02 -8.13
C TYR A 208 -9.96 1.15 -7.24
N MET A 209 -11.05 0.96 -6.52
CA MET A 209 -11.52 1.77 -5.39
C MET A 209 -11.65 3.28 -5.65
N ALA A 210 -12.05 3.68 -6.88
CA ALA A 210 -12.28 5.10 -7.19
C ALA A 210 -13.22 5.76 -6.15
N PRO A 211 -12.85 6.94 -5.61
CA PRO A 211 -13.66 7.64 -4.61
C PRO A 211 -14.97 8.18 -5.21
N GLU A 212 -15.94 8.51 -4.36
CA GLU A 212 -17.07 9.35 -4.80
C GLU A 212 -16.56 10.74 -5.23
N PRO A 213 -17.06 11.32 -6.31
CA PRO A 213 -18.19 10.88 -7.14
C PRO A 213 -17.82 9.93 -8.28
N HIS A 214 -16.58 9.47 -8.37
CA HIS A 214 -16.06 8.67 -9.48
C HIS A 214 -16.20 7.15 -9.27
N ARG A 215 -16.93 6.73 -8.24
CA ARG A 215 -17.12 5.32 -7.92
C ARG A 215 -17.65 4.53 -9.13
N GLY A 216 -17.02 3.35 -9.39
CA GLY A 216 -17.34 2.48 -10.51
C GLY A 216 -16.60 2.79 -11.81
N THR A 217 -15.77 3.83 -11.84
CA THR A 217 -14.84 4.10 -12.95
C THR A 217 -13.43 3.59 -12.63
N ARG A 218 -12.54 3.56 -13.62
CA ARG A 218 -11.12 3.30 -13.40
C ARG A 218 -10.53 4.43 -12.55
N ASN A 219 -9.89 4.06 -11.45
CA ASN A 219 -9.22 5.00 -10.56
C ASN A 219 -7.84 5.38 -11.09
N ASP A 220 -7.34 6.55 -10.69
CA ASP A 220 -5.95 6.97 -10.79
C ASP A 220 -5.60 7.95 -9.66
N SER A 221 -4.31 8.24 -9.47
CA SER A 221 -3.83 9.06 -8.35
C SER A 221 -4.33 10.52 -8.37
N SER A 222 -4.90 11.01 -9.49
CA SER A 222 -5.53 12.33 -9.53
C SER A 222 -6.81 12.44 -8.71
N ASN A 223 -7.30 11.31 -8.18
CA ASN A 223 -8.46 11.23 -7.31
C ASN A 223 -8.13 11.36 -5.79
N ILE A 224 -6.85 11.36 -5.40
CA ILE A 224 -6.44 11.54 -3.98
C ILE A 224 -7.01 12.83 -3.36
N PRO A 225 -7.17 13.97 -4.05
CA PRO A 225 -7.79 15.14 -3.47
C PRO A 225 -9.19 14.92 -2.86
N TYR A 226 -9.98 13.97 -3.37
CA TYR A 226 -11.27 13.60 -2.78
C TYR A 226 -11.09 12.86 -1.44
N VAL A 227 -10.06 12.02 -1.34
CA VAL A 227 -9.68 11.33 -0.10
C VAL A 227 -9.21 12.35 0.94
N ILE A 228 -8.33 13.27 0.56
CA ILE A 228 -7.83 14.36 1.40
C ILE A 228 -8.99 15.19 1.94
N SER A 229 -9.90 15.63 1.07
CA SER A 229 -11.06 16.43 1.45
C SER A 229 -11.93 15.70 2.47
N LYS A 230 -12.15 14.39 2.26
CA LYS A 230 -12.95 13.59 3.19
C LYS A 230 -12.26 13.37 4.54
N ILE A 231 -10.96 13.13 4.56
CA ILE A 231 -10.18 13.03 5.80
C ILE A 231 -10.22 14.39 6.56
N ALA A 232 -10.06 15.51 5.86
CA ALA A 232 -10.13 16.84 6.45
C ALA A 232 -11.49 17.10 7.09
N GLU A 233 -12.61 16.73 6.42
CA GLU A 233 -13.96 16.79 6.96
C GLU A 233 -14.08 15.98 8.27
N ILE A 234 -13.63 14.71 8.25
CA ILE A 234 -13.71 13.79 9.41
C ILE A 234 -12.89 14.32 10.59
N LYS A 235 -11.69 14.86 10.31
CA LYS A 235 -10.75 15.37 11.32
C LYS A 235 -11.06 16.79 11.81
N GLY A 236 -11.97 17.52 11.15
CA GLY A 236 -12.22 18.93 11.46
C GLY A 236 -11.00 19.82 11.20
N THR A 237 -10.22 19.52 10.17
CA THR A 237 -9.00 20.25 9.79
C THR A 237 -9.06 20.70 8.32
N THR A 238 -7.98 21.25 7.80
CA THR A 238 -7.92 21.70 6.40
C THR A 238 -7.34 20.63 5.47
N PRO A 239 -7.72 20.60 4.18
CA PRO A 239 -7.09 19.73 3.18
C PRO A 239 -5.56 19.90 3.11
N ASP A 240 -5.05 21.13 3.23
CA ASP A 240 -3.61 21.41 3.21
C ASP A 240 -2.88 20.75 4.39
N GLU A 241 -3.51 20.74 5.58
CA GLU A 241 -2.95 20.08 6.77
C GLU A 241 -2.91 18.57 6.57
N VAL A 242 -3.96 17.96 6.01
CA VAL A 242 -3.98 16.52 5.69
C VAL A 242 -2.89 16.20 4.69
N GLU A 243 -2.82 16.92 3.56
CA GLU A 243 -1.80 16.70 2.54
C GLU A 243 -0.38 16.82 3.11
N ARG A 244 -0.11 17.88 3.86
CA ARG A 244 1.21 18.14 4.46
C ARG A 244 1.62 17.03 5.42
N THR A 245 0.72 16.64 6.32
CA THR A 245 1.01 15.65 7.37
C THR A 245 1.19 14.25 6.77
N THR A 246 0.27 13.80 5.90
CA THR A 246 0.35 12.48 5.29
C THR A 246 1.54 12.33 4.35
N ARG A 247 1.94 13.42 3.68
CA ARG A 247 3.18 13.46 2.89
C ARG A 247 4.42 13.30 3.79
N ALA A 248 4.47 14.00 4.92
CA ALA A 248 5.57 13.86 5.88
C ALA A 248 5.65 12.43 6.43
N ASN A 249 4.50 11.81 6.76
CA ASN A 249 4.41 10.41 7.18
C ASN A 249 4.98 9.46 6.13
N ALA A 250 4.66 9.68 4.84
CA ALA A 250 5.16 8.86 3.76
C ALA A 250 6.70 8.93 3.63
N PHE A 251 7.29 10.13 3.70
CA PHE A 251 8.75 10.28 3.71
C PHE A 251 9.41 9.69 4.97
N GLU A 252 8.73 9.73 6.11
CA GLU A 252 9.23 9.09 7.34
C GLU A 252 9.26 7.57 7.23
N LEU A 253 8.29 6.96 6.56
CA LEU A 253 8.24 5.52 6.37
C LEU A 253 9.15 5.06 5.23
N PHE A 254 9.06 5.70 4.07
CA PHE A 254 9.76 5.30 2.84
C PHE A 254 11.05 6.11 2.65
N THR A 255 12.04 5.84 3.50
CA THR A 255 13.27 6.65 3.62
C THR A 255 14.16 6.65 2.38
N ARG A 256 13.97 5.73 1.43
CA ARG A 256 14.69 5.74 0.15
C ARG A 256 14.07 6.67 -0.90
N VAL A 257 12.88 7.24 -0.63
CA VAL A 257 12.27 8.24 -1.51
C VAL A 257 12.91 9.58 -1.25
N ASN A 258 13.47 10.18 -2.29
CA ASN A 258 14.09 11.51 -2.19
C ASN A 258 13.02 12.60 -2.04
N ASN A 259 13.26 13.55 -1.14
CA ASN A 259 12.35 14.66 -0.86
C ASN A 259 12.59 15.84 -1.84
#